data_05b2521412775311b3fc689d23a5f625
#
_entry.id   05b2521412775311b3fc689d23a5f625
#
_cell.length_a   1.000
_cell.length_b   1.000
_cell.length_c   1.000
_cell.angle_alpha   90.00
_cell.angle_beta   90.00
_cell.angle_gamma   90.00
#
_symmetry.space_group_name_H-M   'P 1'
#
loop_
_entity.id
_entity.type
_entity.pdbx_description
1 polymer ?
#
loop_
_entity_poly.entity_id
_entity_poly.type
_entity_poly.pdbx_seq_one_letter_code
_entity_poly.pdbx_strand_id
1 'polypeptide(L)'
;VSAILSRLMALLSLALLAACAGGTPQGPQAAQGDYGQIEDNGLVIAPVEARFLPDGVARAEVAYAGGEAPGTIVVDTHARRLYFVMEGGRAWRYTIGIGREGTSLRTGGYIGRTETWPSWQPTANMIRRYPETYGPYAGGVPGGLESPLGARALYLYRGNRDTRYRIHGTIDDASIGRASSAGCVRLFNQDIIHLWNLVTPGTPVVVRGLDESLALEGPWMNDINGNAVPDTPANRAKLAKDLAARGSAAAGTSSQ
;
A
#
# COMPACT_ATOMS: atom_id res chain seq x y z
N VAL A 1 41.03 24.91 -55.48
CA VAL A 1 40.10 23.78 -55.22
C VAL A 1 40.27 23.25 -53.78
N SER A 2 41.47 23.39 -53.18
CA SER A 2 41.76 22.86 -51.83
C SER A 2 41.20 23.68 -50.66
N ALA A 3 40.81 24.92 -50.81
CA ALA A 3 40.37 25.80 -49.71
C ALA A 3 38.88 25.74 -49.43
N ILE A 4 38.06 25.14 -50.27
CA ILE A 4 36.62 25.02 -50.11
C ILE A 4 36.24 23.73 -49.34
N LEU A 5 37.03 22.66 -49.45
CA LEU A 5 36.79 21.40 -48.73
C LEU A 5 37.08 21.50 -47.23
N SER A 6 38.02 22.38 -46.80
CA SER A 6 38.34 22.55 -45.37
C SER A 6 37.26 23.30 -44.56
N ARG A 7 36.41 24.08 -45.21
CA ARG A 7 35.35 24.84 -44.51
C ARG A 7 34.04 24.08 -44.34
N LEU A 8 33.81 23.02 -45.12
CA LEU A 8 32.64 22.17 -44.98
C LEU A 8 32.82 21.09 -43.89
N MET A 9 34.04 20.70 -43.52
CA MET A 9 34.29 19.73 -42.47
C MET A 9 34.25 20.34 -41.04
N ALA A 10 34.41 21.66 -40.91
CA ALA A 10 34.34 22.34 -39.63
C ALA A 10 32.90 22.65 -39.14
N LEU A 11 31.90 22.58 -40.01
CA LEU A 11 30.48 22.82 -39.66
C LEU A 11 29.70 21.55 -39.34
N LEU A 12 30.25 20.37 -39.58
CA LEU A 12 29.59 19.09 -39.29
C LEU A 12 30.00 18.52 -37.92
N SER A 13 30.97 19.12 -37.24
CA SER A 13 31.47 18.65 -35.93
C SER A 13 30.78 19.31 -34.72
N LEU A 14 29.90 20.27 -34.93
CA LEU A 14 29.26 21.02 -33.83
C LEU A 14 27.80 20.63 -33.57
N ALA A 15 27.28 19.61 -34.26
CA ALA A 15 25.88 19.18 -34.15
C ALA A 15 25.66 17.88 -33.31
N LEU A 16 26.70 17.34 -32.67
CA LEU A 16 26.61 16.06 -31.93
C LEU A 16 26.77 16.18 -30.41
N LEU A 17 26.69 17.37 -29.82
CA LEU A 17 26.81 17.58 -28.36
C LEU A 17 25.58 18.14 -27.67
N ALA A 18 24.43 17.99 -28.24
CA ALA A 18 23.16 18.47 -27.64
C ALA A 18 22.12 17.36 -27.40
N ALA A 19 22.54 16.18 -26.92
CA ALA A 19 21.62 15.07 -26.60
C ALA A 19 21.91 14.44 -25.24
N CYS A 20 22.31 15.25 -24.25
CA CYS A 20 22.25 14.88 -22.83
C CYS A 20 21.46 15.94 -22.08
N ALA A 21 20.24 16.25 -22.54
CA ALA A 21 19.26 16.91 -21.71
C ALA A 21 18.76 15.86 -20.71
N GLY A 22 19.14 16.03 -19.44
CA GLY A 22 18.77 15.17 -18.35
C GLY A 22 17.25 14.97 -18.28
N GLY A 23 16.80 13.78 -18.63
CA GLY A 23 15.49 13.31 -18.22
C GLY A 23 15.53 13.24 -16.70
N THR A 24 14.81 14.13 -16.04
CA THR A 24 14.43 13.92 -14.64
C THR A 24 13.90 12.50 -14.53
N PRO A 25 14.36 11.66 -13.58
CA PRO A 25 13.74 10.37 -13.35
C PRO A 25 12.27 10.64 -13.04
N GLN A 26 11.40 10.34 -13.99
CA GLN A 26 9.97 10.25 -13.72
C GLN A 26 9.83 9.15 -12.67
N GLY A 27 9.44 9.56 -11.46
CA GLY A 27 9.02 8.60 -10.45
C GLY A 27 7.96 7.66 -11.04
N PRO A 28 7.81 6.44 -10.51
CA PRO A 28 6.92 5.44 -11.04
C PRO A 28 5.50 6.02 -11.15
N GLN A 29 5.06 6.31 -12.37
CA GLN A 29 3.68 6.66 -12.67
C GLN A 29 2.87 5.36 -12.62
N ALA A 30 2.08 5.19 -11.55
CA ALA A 30 0.99 4.21 -11.60
C ALA A 30 0.04 4.68 -12.72
N ALA A 31 -0.22 3.79 -13.68
CA ALA A 31 -1.20 4.07 -14.69
C ALA A 31 -2.57 4.27 -14.01
N GLN A 32 -3.21 5.41 -14.19
CA GLN A 32 -4.56 5.70 -13.65
C GLN A 32 -5.60 4.62 -14.03
N GLY A 33 -5.34 3.81 -15.06
CA GLY A 33 -6.18 2.69 -15.49
C GLY A 33 -6.24 1.50 -14.52
N ASP A 34 -5.28 1.38 -13.61
CA ASP A 34 -5.17 0.20 -12.72
C ASP A 34 -6.17 0.20 -11.55
N TYR A 35 -6.84 1.33 -11.27
CA TYR A 35 -7.80 1.50 -10.16
C TYR A 35 -9.23 1.76 -10.64
N GLY A 36 -9.49 1.48 -11.90
CA GLY A 36 -10.83 1.52 -12.48
C GLY A 36 -11.75 0.43 -11.96
N GLN A 37 -12.96 0.41 -12.49
CA GLN A 37 -13.92 -0.67 -12.25
C GLN A 37 -13.37 -2.00 -12.77
N ILE A 38 -13.56 -3.06 -11.98
CA ILE A 38 -13.19 -4.44 -12.34
C ILE A 38 -14.42 -5.33 -12.26
N GLU A 39 -14.62 -6.18 -13.26
CA GLU A 39 -15.52 -7.32 -13.17
C GLU A 39 -14.71 -8.56 -12.74
N ASP A 40 -15.11 -9.20 -11.66
CA ASP A 40 -14.42 -10.35 -11.09
C ASP A 40 -15.43 -11.39 -10.60
N ASN A 41 -15.46 -12.56 -11.26
CA ASN A 41 -16.40 -13.65 -10.93
C ASN A 41 -17.88 -13.22 -10.92
N GLY A 42 -18.30 -12.36 -11.83
CA GLY A 42 -19.66 -11.86 -11.94
C GLY A 42 -20.02 -10.76 -10.90
N LEU A 43 -19.04 -10.31 -10.12
CA LEU A 43 -19.18 -9.19 -9.18
C LEU A 43 -18.45 -7.96 -9.74
N VAL A 44 -19.06 -6.79 -9.59
CA VAL A 44 -18.50 -5.52 -10.07
C VAL A 44 -17.86 -4.77 -8.90
N ILE A 45 -16.55 -4.66 -8.92
CA ILE A 45 -15.77 -3.84 -7.99
C ILE A 45 -15.77 -2.41 -8.49
N ALA A 46 -16.22 -1.48 -7.67
CA ALA A 46 -16.22 -0.05 -8.00
C ALA A 46 -14.77 0.49 -8.19
N PRO A 47 -14.58 1.54 -9.00
CA PRO A 47 -13.30 2.21 -9.09
C PRO A 47 -12.94 2.85 -7.75
N VAL A 48 -11.63 2.87 -7.43
CA VAL A 48 -11.13 3.62 -6.27
C VAL A 48 -11.26 5.12 -6.57
N GLU A 49 -11.89 5.86 -5.68
CA GLU A 49 -12.05 7.32 -5.84
C GLU A 49 -10.69 8.03 -5.80
N ALA A 50 -10.49 9.02 -6.67
CA ALA A 50 -9.24 9.77 -6.81
C ALA A 50 -8.72 10.38 -5.49
N ARG A 51 -9.62 10.74 -4.57
CA ARG A 51 -9.25 11.26 -3.23
C ARG A 51 -8.48 10.25 -2.38
N PHE A 52 -8.58 8.95 -2.67
CA PHE A 52 -7.86 7.89 -1.97
C PHE A 52 -6.55 7.50 -2.68
N LEU A 53 -6.24 8.12 -3.81
CA LEU A 53 -5.05 7.89 -4.63
C LEU A 53 -4.14 9.13 -4.75
N PRO A 54 -3.84 9.84 -3.65
CA PRO A 54 -2.83 10.89 -3.73
C PRO A 54 -1.47 10.31 -4.16
N ASP A 55 -0.54 11.18 -4.55
CA ASP A 55 0.80 10.79 -5.01
C ASP A 55 1.46 9.79 -4.06
N GLY A 56 2.01 8.73 -4.64
CA GLY A 56 2.72 7.68 -3.93
C GLY A 56 1.83 6.63 -3.23
N VAL A 57 0.50 6.73 -3.31
CA VAL A 57 -0.42 5.72 -2.75
C VAL A 57 -0.65 4.57 -3.71
N ALA A 58 -0.85 4.84 -4.98
CA ALA A 58 -1.04 3.80 -5.99
C ALA A 58 0.14 2.80 -6.00
N ARG A 59 -0.17 1.51 -6.31
CA ARG A 59 0.91 0.52 -6.49
C ARG A 59 1.87 0.98 -7.56
N ALA A 60 3.11 0.65 -7.36
CA ALA A 60 4.16 0.99 -8.31
C ALA A 60 5.27 -0.04 -8.26
N GLU A 61 5.90 -0.25 -9.40
CA GLU A 61 7.16 -0.95 -9.46
C GLU A 61 8.28 0.00 -9.04
N VAL A 62 9.10 -0.43 -8.08
CA VAL A 62 10.15 0.39 -7.48
C VAL A 62 11.48 -0.37 -7.40
N ALA A 63 12.59 0.36 -7.31
CA ALA A 63 13.86 -0.24 -6.88
C ALA A 63 13.70 -0.76 -5.45
N TYR A 64 14.25 -1.93 -5.17
CA TYR A 64 14.15 -2.59 -3.88
C TYR A 64 15.53 -2.78 -3.25
N ALA A 65 15.73 -2.17 -2.08
CA ALA A 65 17.00 -2.18 -1.37
C ALA A 65 17.04 -3.19 -0.19
N GLY A 66 15.94 -3.91 0.08
CA GLY A 66 15.90 -4.99 1.07
C GLY A 66 16.71 -6.22 0.62
N GLY A 67 17.03 -7.09 1.58
CA GLY A 67 17.82 -8.30 1.34
C GLY A 67 17.01 -9.56 1.04
N GLU A 68 15.68 -9.47 0.99
CA GLU A 68 14.81 -10.62 0.83
C GLU A 68 14.84 -11.16 -0.61
N ALA A 69 14.71 -12.49 -0.72
CA ALA A 69 14.71 -13.18 -2.01
C ALA A 69 13.49 -12.83 -2.88
N PRO A 70 13.62 -12.86 -4.21
CA PRO A 70 12.49 -12.77 -5.12
C PRO A 70 11.36 -13.76 -4.77
N GLY A 71 10.11 -13.33 -4.96
CA GLY A 71 8.92 -14.09 -4.58
C GLY A 71 8.51 -13.93 -3.11
N THR A 72 9.21 -13.09 -2.33
CA THR A 72 8.87 -12.80 -0.94
C THR A 72 7.91 -11.62 -0.83
N ILE A 73 6.90 -11.74 0.03
CA ILE A 73 6.09 -10.61 0.50
C ILE A 73 6.79 -10.01 1.71
N VAL A 74 7.03 -8.68 1.68
CA VAL A 74 7.59 -7.94 2.81
C VAL A 74 6.56 -6.93 3.30
N VAL A 75 6.19 -7.01 4.57
CA VAL A 75 5.22 -6.11 5.20
C VAL A 75 5.96 -5.14 6.11
N ASP A 76 5.90 -3.87 5.77
CA ASP A 76 6.38 -2.77 6.61
C ASP A 76 5.19 -2.07 7.25
N THR A 77 4.94 -2.39 8.52
CA THR A 77 3.81 -1.82 9.26
C THR A 77 4.06 -0.37 9.70
N HIS A 78 5.30 0.08 9.76
CA HIS A 78 5.67 1.43 10.17
C HIS A 78 5.47 2.42 9.02
N ALA A 79 6.01 2.11 7.84
CA ALA A 79 5.81 2.90 6.62
C ALA A 79 4.44 2.63 5.95
N ARG A 80 3.68 1.63 6.41
CA ARG A 80 2.42 1.15 5.79
C ARG A 80 2.60 0.81 4.32
N ARG A 81 3.62 0.02 4.05
CA ARG A 81 3.97 -0.49 2.74
C ARG A 81 3.99 -2.01 2.74
N LEU A 82 3.61 -2.59 1.63
CA LEU A 82 3.85 -3.99 1.33
C LEU A 82 4.64 -4.05 0.05
N TYR A 83 5.65 -4.92 0.02
CA TYR A 83 6.46 -5.18 -1.16
C TYR A 83 6.30 -6.63 -1.58
N PHE A 84 6.16 -6.86 -2.86
CA PHE A 84 6.39 -8.18 -3.47
C PHE A 84 7.72 -8.11 -4.22
N VAL A 85 8.71 -8.80 -3.69
CA VAL A 85 10.09 -8.74 -4.19
C VAL A 85 10.19 -9.47 -5.53
N MET A 86 10.82 -8.83 -6.51
CA MET A 86 11.03 -9.36 -7.85
C MET A 86 12.53 -9.53 -8.13
N GLU A 87 12.85 -10.23 -9.23
CA GLU A 87 14.21 -10.30 -9.74
C GLU A 87 14.77 -8.92 -10.11
N GLY A 88 16.11 -8.81 -10.12
CA GLY A 88 16.79 -7.59 -10.56
C GLY A 88 16.73 -6.42 -9.58
N GLY A 89 16.55 -6.67 -8.28
CA GLY A 89 16.52 -5.61 -7.26
C GLY A 89 15.32 -4.69 -7.40
N ARG A 90 14.17 -5.23 -7.76
CA ARG A 90 12.90 -4.52 -7.93
C ARG A 90 11.80 -5.13 -7.07
N ALA A 91 10.76 -4.37 -6.79
CA ALA A 91 9.56 -4.86 -6.13
C ALA A 91 8.31 -4.12 -6.60
N TRP A 92 7.17 -4.81 -6.58
CA TRP A 92 5.88 -4.14 -6.51
C TRP A 92 5.68 -3.58 -5.11
N ARG A 93 5.43 -2.29 -5.02
CA ARG A 93 5.09 -1.60 -3.76
C ARG A 93 3.60 -1.29 -3.73
N TYR A 94 2.96 -1.61 -2.62
CA TYR A 94 1.55 -1.32 -2.33
C TYR A 94 1.45 -0.47 -1.06
N THR A 95 0.47 0.43 -1.02
CA THR A 95 0.08 1.08 0.22
C THR A 95 -0.92 0.20 0.96
N ILE A 96 -0.69 0.01 2.25
CA ILE A 96 -1.53 -0.86 3.08
C ILE A 96 -2.21 -0.11 4.22
N GLY A 97 -3.42 -0.55 4.54
CA GLY A 97 -4.04 -0.29 5.83
C GLY A 97 -3.64 -1.38 6.83
N ILE A 98 -3.42 -1.00 8.08
CA ILE A 98 -3.14 -1.94 9.16
C ILE A 98 -4.16 -1.79 10.29
N GLY A 99 -4.34 -2.83 11.10
CA GLY A 99 -5.07 -2.72 12.35
C GLY A 99 -4.30 -1.90 13.38
N ARG A 100 -4.98 -1.30 14.37
CA ARG A 100 -4.31 -0.68 15.52
C ARG A 100 -3.43 -1.69 16.28
N GLU A 101 -3.86 -2.96 16.26
CA GLU A 101 -3.10 -4.09 16.77
C GLU A 101 -2.19 -4.72 15.69
N GLY A 102 -2.20 -4.23 14.44
CA GLY A 102 -1.32 -4.65 13.35
C GLY A 102 0.15 -4.33 13.59
N THR A 103 0.44 -3.40 14.52
CA THR A 103 1.76 -3.28 15.14
C THR A 103 2.15 -4.54 15.94
N SER A 104 1.22 -5.47 16.19
CA SER A 104 1.48 -6.79 16.79
C SER A 104 1.84 -7.87 15.77
N LEU A 105 1.68 -7.62 14.45
CA LEU A 105 2.25 -8.48 13.42
C LEU A 105 3.76 -8.26 13.38
N ARG A 106 4.47 -8.92 14.28
CA ARG A 106 5.94 -8.76 14.47
C ARG A 106 6.76 -9.86 13.82
N THR A 107 6.12 -10.89 13.34
CA THR A 107 6.81 -12.06 12.83
C THR A 107 6.13 -12.57 11.57
N GLY A 108 6.95 -12.84 10.56
CA GLY A 108 6.52 -13.39 9.28
C GLY A 108 6.06 -14.85 9.36
N GLY A 109 6.05 -15.48 8.22
CA GLY A 109 5.61 -16.86 8.02
C GLY A 109 5.54 -17.13 6.52
N TYR A 110 4.47 -17.77 6.08
CA TYR A 110 4.21 -18.01 4.67
C TYR A 110 2.71 -17.98 4.38
N ILE A 111 2.33 -17.78 3.12
CA ILE A 111 0.95 -17.89 2.68
C ILE A 111 0.60 -19.37 2.61
N GLY A 112 -0.21 -19.86 3.52
CA GLY A 112 -0.60 -21.26 3.58
C GLY A 112 -1.87 -21.57 2.77
N ARG A 113 -2.75 -20.57 2.59
CA ARG A 113 -4.01 -20.67 1.86
C ARG A 113 -4.39 -19.34 1.24
N THR A 114 -5.10 -19.40 0.13
CA THR A 114 -5.66 -18.24 -0.57
C THR A 114 -7.15 -18.47 -0.80
N GLU A 115 -7.94 -17.40 -0.86
CA GLU A 115 -9.39 -17.48 -1.06
C GLU A 115 -9.93 -16.29 -1.86
N THR A 116 -10.75 -16.60 -2.86
CA THR A 116 -11.48 -15.62 -3.68
C THR A 116 -12.82 -15.34 -3.01
N TRP A 117 -13.16 -14.06 -2.87
CA TRP A 117 -14.40 -13.60 -2.25
C TRP A 117 -14.69 -14.30 -0.90
N PRO A 118 -13.74 -14.22 0.06
CA PRO A 118 -13.84 -14.95 1.31
C PRO A 118 -15.03 -14.49 2.16
N SER A 119 -15.70 -15.41 2.83
CA SER A 119 -16.61 -15.08 3.92
C SER A 119 -15.83 -14.54 5.12
N TRP A 120 -16.46 -13.71 5.91
CA TRP A 120 -15.86 -13.14 7.11
C TRP A 120 -16.73 -13.37 8.35
N GLN A 121 -16.09 -13.63 9.48
CA GLN A 121 -16.74 -13.69 10.78
C GLN A 121 -15.87 -13.00 11.82
N PRO A 122 -16.45 -12.11 12.66
CA PRO A 122 -15.73 -11.51 13.75
C PRO A 122 -15.30 -12.58 14.77
N THR A 123 -14.11 -12.41 15.32
CA THR A 123 -13.66 -13.28 16.40
C THR A 123 -14.45 -13.00 17.68
N ALA A 124 -14.53 -13.98 18.59
CA ALA A 124 -15.16 -13.77 19.90
C ALA A 124 -14.53 -12.61 20.68
N ASN A 125 -13.21 -12.37 20.48
CA ASN A 125 -12.54 -11.22 21.10
C ASN A 125 -12.98 -9.88 20.51
N MET A 126 -13.22 -9.80 19.21
CA MET A 126 -13.74 -8.59 18.56
C MET A 126 -15.15 -8.26 19.09
N ILE A 127 -16.04 -9.26 19.12
CA ILE A 127 -17.39 -9.08 19.65
C ILE A 127 -17.35 -8.63 21.12
N ARG A 128 -16.51 -9.26 21.95
CA ARG A 128 -16.38 -8.89 23.36
C ARG A 128 -15.84 -7.48 23.59
N ARG A 129 -14.85 -7.04 22.79
CA ARG A 129 -14.22 -5.71 22.93
C ARG A 129 -15.05 -4.58 22.33
N TYR A 130 -15.81 -4.87 21.28
CA TYR A 130 -16.55 -3.89 20.52
C TYR A 130 -17.93 -4.46 20.13
N PRO A 131 -18.82 -4.73 21.11
CA PRO A 131 -20.09 -5.41 20.89
C PRO A 131 -21.01 -4.63 19.94
N GLU A 132 -21.06 -3.31 20.06
CA GLU A 132 -21.86 -2.45 19.18
C GLU A 132 -21.43 -2.52 17.71
N THR A 133 -20.12 -2.68 17.47
CA THR A 133 -19.55 -2.74 16.11
C THR A 133 -19.68 -4.13 15.49
N TYR A 134 -19.37 -5.17 16.25
CA TYR A 134 -19.24 -6.53 15.72
C TYR A 134 -20.36 -7.48 16.10
N GLY A 135 -21.17 -7.13 17.10
CA GLY A 135 -22.34 -7.93 17.52
C GLY A 135 -23.32 -8.21 16.38
N PRO A 136 -23.69 -7.21 15.56
CA PRO A 136 -24.56 -7.42 14.41
C PRO A 136 -24.06 -8.45 13.39
N TYR A 137 -22.74 -8.67 13.35
CA TYR A 137 -22.07 -9.60 12.43
C TYR A 137 -21.66 -10.92 13.07
N ALA A 138 -22.16 -11.24 14.28
CA ALA A 138 -21.81 -12.47 15.00
C ALA A 138 -22.10 -13.75 14.19
N GLY A 139 -23.12 -13.72 13.32
CA GLY A 139 -23.47 -14.80 12.40
C GLY A 139 -22.53 -14.92 11.18
N GLY A 140 -21.61 -13.98 11.00
CA GLY A 140 -20.74 -13.87 9.84
C GLY A 140 -21.35 -13.10 8.68
N VAL A 141 -20.51 -12.77 7.71
CA VAL A 141 -20.85 -12.13 6.43
C VAL A 141 -20.46 -13.09 5.31
N PRO A 142 -21.36 -13.47 4.41
CA PRO A 142 -21.04 -14.28 3.24
C PRO A 142 -19.95 -13.63 2.39
N GLY A 143 -19.25 -14.43 1.58
CA GLY A 143 -18.33 -13.93 0.57
C GLY A 143 -19.06 -13.09 -0.47
N GLY A 144 -18.42 -12.01 -0.93
CA GLY A 144 -19.02 -11.08 -1.88
C GLY A 144 -18.66 -9.62 -1.57
N LEU A 145 -19.36 -8.68 -2.22
CA LEU A 145 -19.10 -7.25 -2.12
C LEU A 145 -19.25 -6.66 -0.71
N GLU A 146 -20.04 -7.32 0.15
CA GLU A 146 -20.25 -6.88 1.54
C GLU A 146 -19.23 -7.49 2.53
N SER A 147 -18.39 -8.43 2.07
CA SER A 147 -17.38 -9.03 2.95
C SER A 147 -16.27 -8.03 3.27
N PRO A 148 -15.98 -7.76 4.55
CA PRO A 148 -14.87 -6.87 4.95
C PRO A 148 -13.50 -7.32 4.45
N LEU A 149 -13.36 -8.58 4.00
CA LEU A 149 -12.12 -9.11 3.44
C LEU A 149 -11.94 -8.77 1.96
N GLY A 150 -12.95 -8.19 1.31
CA GLY A 150 -12.88 -7.80 -0.08
C GLY A 150 -12.73 -8.98 -1.05
N ALA A 151 -12.15 -8.72 -2.22
CA ALA A 151 -12.12 -9.67 -3.33
C ALA A 151 -11.23 -10.89 -3.11
N ARG A 152 -10.17 -10.79 -2.32
CA ARG A 152 -9.18 -11.86 -2.06
C ARG A 152 -8.68 -11.81 -0.63
N ALA A 153 -8.30 -12.98 -0.10
CA ALA A 153 -7.57 -13.09 1.16
C ALA A 153 -6.40 -14.09 1.03
N LEU A 154 -5.25 -13.69 1.53
CA LEU A 154 -4.04 -14.48 1.69
C LEU A 154 -3.88 -14.78 3.18
N TYR A 155 -3.88 -16.05 3.54
CA TYR A 155 -3.89 -16.51 4.94
C TYR A 155 -2.46 -16.81 5.39
N LEU A 156 -2.00 -16.10 6.41
CA LEU A 156 -0.65 -16.23 6.94
C LEU A 156 -0.56 -17.42 7.92
N TYR A 157 0.36 -18.31 7.64
CA TYR A 157 0.68 -19.49 8.47
C TYR A 157 2.08 -19.39 9.04
N ARG A 158 2.29 -20.05 10.19
CA ARG A 158 3.59 -20.24 10.81
C ARG A 158 3.69 -21.69 11.30
N GLY A 159 4.67 -22.43 10.79
CA GLY A 159 4.61 -23.89 10.89
C GLY A 159 3.27 -24.37 10.32
N ASN A 160 2.63 -25.32 10.95
CA ASN A 160 1.33 -25.85 10.51
C ASN A 160 0.12 -25.11 11.12
N ARG A 161 0.31 -23.89 11.62
CA ARG A 161 -0.74 -23.14 12.33
C ARG A 161 -1.16 -21.89 11.58
N ASP A 162 -2.46 -21.73 11.38
CA ASP A 162 -3.07 -20.47 10.96
C ASP A 162 -2.87 -19.41 12.05
N THR A 163 -2.18 -18.30 11.71
CA THR A 163 -1.86 -17.21 12.63
C THR A 163 -3.06 -16.30 12.91
N ARG A 164 -4.15 -16.47 12.19
CA ARG A 164 -5.31 -15.56 12.13
C ARG A 164 -5.01 -14.20 11.50
N TYR A 165 -3.78 -13.92 11.08
CA TYR A 165 -3.48 -12.76 10.25
C TYR A 165 -3.77 -13.03 8.78
N ARG A 166 -4.24 -12.00 8.09
CA ARG A 166 -4.60 -12.02 6.68
C ARG A 166 -4.00 -10.80 5.99
N ILE A 167 -3.65 -10.98 4.72
CA ILE A 167 -3.44 -9.90 3.75
C ILE A 167 -4.66 -9.99 2.83
N HIS A 168 -5.48 -8.94 2.76
CA HIS A 168 -6.78 -9.03 2.11
C HIS A 168 -7.22 -7.71 1.49
N GLY A 169 -8.26 -7.76 0.66
CA GLY A 169 -8.91 -6.58 0.10
C GLY A 169 -9.70 -5.79 1.15
N THR A 170 -10.47 -4.83 0.70
CA THR A 170 -11.32 -4.04 1.61
C THR A 170 -12.58 -3.54 0.89
N ILE A 171 -13.63 -3.30 1.66
CA ILE A 171 -14.81 -2.52 1.25
C ILE A 171 -14.72 -1.06 1.71
N ASP A 172 -13.66 -0.70 2.42
CA ASP A 172 -13.40 0.64 2.97
C ASP A 172 -12.05 1.17 2.47
N ASP A 173 -12.09 1.81 1.29
CA ASP A 173 -10.91 2.42 0.67
C ASP A 173 -10.26 3.50 1.54
N ALA A 174 -11.05 4.21 2.36
CA ALA A 174 -10.55 5.21 3.29
C ALA A 174 -9.63 4.62 4.37
N SER A 175 -9.64 3.31 4.56
CA SER A 175 -8.80 2.60 5.52
C SER A 175 -7.36 2.37 5.05
N ILE A 176 -7.10 2.50 3.73
CA ILE A 176 -5.77 2.30 3.16
C ILE A 176 -4.86 3.48 3.54
N GLY A 177 -3.61 3.18 3.89
CA GLY A 177 -2.67 4.16 4.44
C GLY A 177 -2.84 4.44 5.94
N ARG A 178 -3.84 3.84 6.61
CA ARG A 178 -4.19 4.14 8.02
C ARG A 178 -3.98 2.94 8.95
N ALA A 179 -3.90 3.24 10.26
CA ALA A 179 -3.96 2.25 11.33
C ALA A 179 -5.35 2.34 12.01
N SER A 180 -6.34 1.59 11.52
CA SER A 180 -7.73 1.83 11.88
C SER A 180 -8.55 0.63 12.34
N SER A 181 -8.05 -0.61 12.28
CA SER A 181 -8.84 -1.81 12.60
C SER A 181 -8.10 -2.88 13.42
N ALA A 182 -8.67 -4.07 13.52
CA ALA A 182 -8.15 -5.20 14.30
C ALA A 182 -7.17 -6.06 13.47
N GLY A 183 -5.90 -5.71 13.44
CA GLY A 183 -4.80 -6.65 13.22
C GLY A 183 -4.37 -7.00 11.78
N CYS A 184 -5.26 -7.10 10.80
CA CYS A 184 -4.94 -7.57 9.44
C CYS A 184 -4.35 -6.47 8.54
N VAL A 185 -3.71 -6.90 7.44
CA VAL A 185 -3.13 -6.04 6.40
C VAL A 185 -4.16 -5.90 5.27
N ARG A 186 -4.57 -4.67 4.97
CA ARG A 186 -5.58 -4.36 3.96
C ARG A 186 -4.96 -3.68 2.75
N LEU A 187 -5.47 -4.05 1.57
CA LEU A 187 -5.16 -3.42 0.28
C LEU A 187 -6.46 -2.98 -0.39
N PHE A 188 -6.38 -2.07 -1.36
CA PHE A 188 -7.47 -1.90 -2.32
C PHE A 188 -7.81 -3.23 -2.99
N ASN A 189 -9.04 -3.43 -3.41
CA ASN A 189 -9.42 -4.66 -4.11
C ASN A 189 -8.62 -4.85 -5.39
N GLN A 190 -8.33 -3.77 -6.12
CA GLN A 190 -7.48 -3.78 -7.31
C GLN A 190 -6.05 -4.25 -7.00
N ASP A 191 -5.52 -3.86 -5.85
CA ASP A 191 -4.17 -4.22 -5.42
C ASP A 191 -4.07 -5.66 -4.93
N ILE A 192 -5.05 -6.13 -4.15
CA ILE A 192 -5.02 -7.52 -3.68
C ILE A 192 -5.25 -8.51 -4.82
N ILE A 193 -6.04 -8.15 -5.84
CA ILE A 193 -6.19 -8.97 -7.05
C ILE A 193 -4.88 -9.02 -7.81
N HIS A 194 -4.19 -7.89 -7.96
CA HIS A 194 -2.86 -7.86 -8.59
C HIS A 194 -1.85 -8.72 -7.82
N LEU A 195 -1.75 -8.55 -6.49
CA LEU A 195 -0.84 -9.33 -5.64
C LEU A 195 -1.18 -10.83 -5.67
N TRP A 196 -2.47 -11.18 -5.67
CA TRP A 196 -2.94 -12.56 -5.76
C TRP A 196 -2.35 -13.30 -6.97
N ASN A 197 -2.28 -12.65 -8.12
CA ASN A 197 -1.76 -13.25 -9.35
C ASN A 197 -0.26 -13.53 -9.30
N LEU A 198 0.46 -12.96 -8.33
CA LEU A 198 1.91 -13.14 -8.12
C LEU A 198 2.22 -14.16 -7.01
N VAL A 199 1.22 -14.54 -6.21
CA VAL A 199 1.40 -15.30 -4.96
C VAL A 199 0.84 -16.71 -5.10
N THR A 200 1.55 -17.67 -4.53
CA THR A 200 1.11 -19.07 -4.40
C THR A 200 1.18 -19.54 -2.95
N PRO A 201 0.46 -20.59 -2.55
CA PRO A 201 0.71 -21.25 -1.27
C PRO A 201 2.20 -21.61 -1.13
N GLY A 202 2.78 -21.28 0.03
CA GLY A 202 4.22 -21.39 0.27
C GLY A 202 4.99 -20.06 0.14
N THR A 203 4.43 -19.05 -0.50
CA THR A 203 5.07 -17.71 -0.61
C THR A 203 5.51 -17.19 0.75
N PRO A 204 6.81 -16.89 0.96
CA PRO A 204 7.32 -16.36 2.21
C PRO A 204 6.74 -14.97 2.52
N VAL A 205 6.52 -14.71 3.80
CA VAL A 205 6.11 -13.39 4.30
C VAL A 205 7.08 -12.97 5.40
N VAL A 206 7.72 -11.83 5.22
CA VAL A 206 8.60 -11.17 6.19
C VAL A 206 7.89 -9.93 6.72
N VAL A 207 8.07 -9.64 7.99
CA VAL A 207 7.58 -8.40 8.62
C VAL A 207 8.79 -7.63 9.12
N ARG A 208 8.98 -6.43 8.60
CA ARG A 208 10.11 -5.56 8.98
C ARG A 208 10.01 -5.10 10.41
N GLY A 209 11.15 -5.07 11.09
CA GLY A 209 11.30 -4.38 12.36
C GLY A 209 11.36 -2.86 12.17
N LEU A 210 11.22 -2.12 13.28
CA LEU A 210 11.28 -0.65 13.23
C LEU A 210 12.62 -0.13 12.72
N ASP A 211 13.73 -0.68 13.19
CA ASP A 211 15.07 -0.22 12.81
C ASP A 211 15.34 -0.41 11.32
N GLU A 212 14.90 -1.54 10.77
CA GLU A 212 15.00 -1.83 9.34
C GLU A 212 14.11 -0.91 8.52
N SER A 213 12.85 -0.69 8.97
CA SER A 213 11.95 0.26 8.33
C SER A 213 12.56 1.67 8.29
N LEU A 214 13.10 2.14 9.41
CA LEU A 214 13.76 3.45 9.49
C LEU A 214 14.99 3.56 8.57
N ALA A 215 15.76 2.48 8.44
CA ALA A 215 16.94 2.45 7.57
C ALA A 215 16.58 2.49 6.07
N LEU A 216 15.50 1.82 5.66
CA LEU A 216 15.11 1.67 4.26
C LEU A 216 14.11 2.72 3.78
N GLU A 217 13.15 3.09 4.62
CA GLU A 217 12.04 3.99 4.29
C GLU A 217 12.20 5.39 4.91
N GLY A 218 13.09 5.53 5.91
CA GLY A 218 13.14 6.71 6.77
C GLY A 218 11.97 6.79 7.77
N PRO A 219 11.88 7.90 8.52
CA PRO A 219 10.82 8.08 9.51
C PRO A 219 9.48 8.43 8.86
N TRP A 220 8.40 7.88 9.40
CA TRP A 220 7.02 8.13 8.99
C TRP A 220 6.19 8.68 10.14
N MET A 221 5.19 9.52 9.82
CA MET A 221 4.24 10.10 10.77
C MET A 221 2.80 9.96 10.25
N ASN A 222 1.83 10.22 11.11
CA ASN A 222 0.43 10.32 10.69
C ASN A 222 0.08 11.77 10.32
N ASP A 223 -0.59 11.95 9.18
CA ASP A 223 -1.27 13.21 8.87
C ASP A 223 -2.52 13.41 9.76
N ILE A 224 -3.22 14.53 9.58
CA ILE A 224 -4.44 14.86 10.34
C ILE A 224 -5.57 13.82 10.15
N ASN A 225 -5.55 13.06 9.06
CA ASN A 225 -6.54 12.02 8.75
C ASN A 225 -6.07 10.62 9.19
N GLY A 226 -4.86 10.51 9.76
CA GLY A 226 -4.26 9.25 10.18
C GLY A 226 -3.56 8.49 9.06
N ASN A 227 -3.36 9.09 7.88
CA ASN A 227 -2.59 8.46 6.80
C ASN A 227 -1.10 8.53 7.13
N ALA A 228 -0.37 7.46 6.78
CA ALA A 228 1.08 7.48 6.86
C ALA A 228 1.66 8.41 5.78
N VAL A 229 2.49 9.32 6.21
CA VAL A 229 3.27 10.21 5.35
C VAL A 229 4.71 10.27 5.83
N PRO A 230 5.71 10.50 4.95
CA PRO A 230 7.09 10.67 5.39
C PRO A 230 7.20 11.81 6.42
N ASP A 231 7.99 11.59 7.47
CA ASP A 231 8.20 12.59 8.52
C ASP A 231 9.21 13.65 8.06
N THR A 232 8.72 14.62 7.30
CA THR A 232 9.49 15.75 6.75
C THR A 232 9.09 17.08 7.41
N PRO A 233 9.95 18.10 7.39
CA PRO A 233 9.58 19.44 7.87
C PRO A 233 8.30 19.98 7.22
N ALA A 234 8.09 19.71 5.92
CA ALA A 234 6.89 20.14 5.19
C ALA A 234 5.62 19.44 5.72
N ASN A 235 5.66 18.13 5.92
CA ASN A 235 4.52 17.37 6.44
C ASN A 235 4.22 17.73 7.91
N ARG A 236 5.25 17.96 8.74
CA ARG A 236 5.07 18.46 10.11
C ARG A 236 4.41 19.84 10.13
N ALA A 237 4.85 20.77 9.28
CA ALA A 237 4.25 22.10 9.17
C ALA A 237 2.80 22.03 8.69
N LYS A 238 2.52 21.16 7.70
CA LYS A 238 1.16 20.92 7.22
C LYS A 238 0.26 20.38 8.33
N LEU A 239 0.70 19.38 9.08
CA LEU A 239 -0.06 18.82 10.20
C LEU A 239 -0.36 19.87 11.25
N ALA A 240 0.61 20.71 11.63
CA ALA A 240 0.43 21.78 12.61
C ALA A 240 -0.63 22.80 12.14
N LYS A 241 -0.60 23.20 10.86
CA LYS A 241 -1.61 24.07 10.25
C LYS A 241 -3.01 23.44 10.27
N ASP A 242 -3.13 22.18 9.88
CA ASP A 242 -4.41 21.46 9.82
C ASP A 242 -5.01 21.29 11.23
N LEU A 243 -4.18 21.03 12.26
CA LEU A 243 -4.62 20.94 13.65
C LEU A 243 -5.12 22.29 14.18
N ALA A 244 -4.42 23.41 13.88
CA ALA A 244 -4.85 24.74 14.25
C ALA A 244 -6.21 25.09 13.63
N ALA A 245 -6.41 24.77 12.34
CA ALA A 245 -7.67 24.99 11.64
C ALA A 245 -8.85 24.20 12.27
N ARG A 246 -8.62 22.93 12.66
CA ARG A 246 -9.65 22.13 13.38
C ARG A 246 -9.97 22.68 14.76
N GLY A 247 -8.96 23.15 15.50
CA GLY A 247 -9.16 23.77 16.82
C GLY A 247 -10.01 25.03 16.75
N SER A 248 -9.76 25.89 15.74
CA SER A 248 -10.54 27.11 15.51
C SER A 248 -12.01 26.80 15.12
N ALA A 249 -12.24 25.79 14.30
CA ALA A 249 -13.58 25.35 13.91
C ALA A 249 -14.38 24.80 15.12
N ALA A 250 -13.74 24.03 15.99
CA ALA A 250 -14.38 23.50 17.20
C ALA A 250 -14.73 24.59 18.22
N ALA A 251 -13.90 25.62 18.35
CA ALA A 251 -14.16 26.75 19.24
C ALA A 251 -15.32 27.65 18.76
N GLY A 252 -15.50 27.79 17.42
CA GLY A 252 -16.59 28.57 16.82
C GLY A 252 -17.96 27.96 16.93
N THR A 253 -18.07 26.61 17.09
CA THR A 253 -19.34 25.88 17.23
C THR A 253 -19.85 25.81 18.68
N SER A 254 -19.03 26.12 19.67
CA SER A 254 -19.40 26.10 21.11
C SER A 254 -19.89 27.46 21.61
N SER A 255 -19.99 28.48 20.75
CA SER A 255 -20.42 29.85 21.08
C SER A 255 -21.76 30.27 20.44
N GLN A 256 -22.61 29.31 20.05
CA GLN A 256 -24.01 29.58 19.62
C GLN A 256 -25.01 28.90 20.52
#